data_7a6c29e4a6328d13fa214c6d08934385
#
_entry.id   7a6c29e4a6328d13fa214c6d08934385
#
_cell.length_a   1.000
_cell.length_b   1.000
_cell.length_c   1.000
_cell.angle_alpha   90.00
_cell.angle_beta   90.00
_cell.angle_gamma   90.00
#
_symmetry.space_group_name_H-M   'P 1'
#
loop_
_entity.id
_entity.type
_entity.pdbx_description
1 polymer ?
#
loop_
_entity_poly.entity_id
_entity_poly.type
_entity_poly.pdbx_seq_one_letter_code
_entity_poly.pdbx_strand_id
1 'polypeptide(L)'
;MFVNNSVDRRRTLRLAVLLALGLGWTATAQAATDLFLTWPGIVGTSQVKGHQGDIELVSYTQSASNIPVSPGTGKGAGPPTQSTPICGQITIMKRVDQTSPVFLGMVLSGNTTPGPVIFTFAKAGSSTPNTTYYTVSLRKVIPASITQSDSLGDDTITETIVVMASQFVFTYTPQLPTGGPGTPVSFGWDCVTNRAL
;
A
#
# COMPACT_ATOMS: atom_id res chain seq x y z
N MET A 1 -70.78 -35.12 11.43
CA MET A 1 -70.06 -34.75 10.22
C MET A 1 -68.94 -33.81 10.63
N PHE A 2 -67.76 -34.37 10.98
CA PHE A 2 -66.63 -33.58 11.44
C PHE A 2 -65.61 -33.52 10.27
N VAL A 3 -65.43 -32.33 9.71
CA VAL A 3 -64.44 -32.03 8.69
C VAL A 3 -63.11 -31.75 9.37
N ASN A 4 -62.13 -32.59 9.06
CA ASN A 4 -60.79 -32.54 9.64
C ASN A 4 -59.95 -31.50 8.94
N ASN A 5 -59.58 -30.44 9.65
CA ASN A 5 -58.85 -29.25 9.13
C ASN A 5 -57.36 -29.31 9.47
N SER A 6 -56.71 -30.45 9.15
CA SER A 6 -55.27 -30.68 9.51
C SER A 6 -54.27 -30.38 8.39
N VAL A 7 -54.70 -29.93 7.21
CA VAL A 7 -53.85 -29.79 6.04
C VAL A 7 -53.21 -28.40 5.92
N ASP A 8 -53.79 -27.39 6.57
CA ASP A 8 -53.37 -25.97 6.35
C ASP A 8 -52.19 -25.52 7.23
N ARG A 9 -51.99 -26.16 8.39
CA ARG A 9 -50.87 -25.75 9.29
C ARG A 9 -49.50 -26.11 8.78
N ARG A 10 -49.35 -27.13 7.90
CA ARG A 10 -48.06 -27.53 7.37
C ARG A 10 -47.59 -26.68 6.17
N ARG A 11 -48.52 -26.05 5.47
CA ARG A 11 -48.20 -25.18 4.33
C ARG A 11 -47.77 -23.79 4.80
N THR A 12 -48.40 -23.23 5.83
CA THR A 12 -48.02 -21.93 6.41
C THR A 12 -46.67 -21.97 7.12
N LEU A 13 -46.31 -23.13 7.73
CA LEU A 13 -44.99 -23.28 8.39
C LEU A 13 -43.85 -23.38 7.38
N ARG A 14 -44.09 -23.98 6.19
CA ARG A 14 -43.08 -24.08 5.12
C ARG A 14 -42.82 -22.75 4.40
N LEU A 15 -43.81 -21.88 4.29
CA LEU A 15 -43.65 -20.54 3.74
C LEU A 15 -42.88 -19.59 4.70
N ALA A 16 -43.10 -19.72 6.01
CA ALA A 16 -42.44 -18.91 7.02
C ALA A 16 -40.92 -19.23 7.14
N VAL A 17 -40.53 -20.50 6.94
CA VAL A 17 -39.12 -20.94 6.99
C VAL A 17 -38.32 -20.49 5.74
N LEU A 18 -39.01 -20.36 4.58
CA LEU A 18 -38.35 -19.87 3.37
C LEU A 18 -38.16 -18.34 3.35
N LEU A 19 -38.92 -17.59 4.12
CA LEU A 19 -38.74 -16.13 4.22
C LEU A 19 -37.66 -15.71 5.22
N ALA A 20 -37.28 -16.58 6.16
CA ALA A 20 -36.22 -16.31 7.16
C ALA A 20 -34.79 -16.56 6.67
N LEU A 21 -34.60 -17.21 5.52
CA LEU A 21 -33.29 -17.47 4.91
C LEU A 21 -32.80 -16.35 3.98
N GLY A 22 -33.59 -15.29 3.81
CA GLY A 22 -33.29 -14.15 2.94
C GLY A 22 -32.67 -12.95 3.63
N LEU A 23 -32.33 -13.02 4.93
CA LEU A 23 -31.52 -11.98 5.60
C LEU A 23 -30.07 -12.14 5.16
N GLY A 24 -29.79 -11.61 3.97
CA GLY A 24 -28.48 -11.57 3.40
C GLY A 24 -27.47 -10.95 4.38
N TRP A 25 -26.40 -11.66 4.60
CA TRP A 25 -25.18 -11.10 5.14
C TRP A 25 -24.75 -10.00 4.17
N THR A 26 -24.94 -8.75 4.54
CA THR A 26 -24.28 -7.64 3.89
C THR A 26 -22.81 -7.75 4.26
N ALA A 27 -22.05 -8.52 3.49
CA ALA A 27 -20.61 -8.44 3.53
C ALA A 27 -20.27 -6.99 3.18
N THR A 28 -19.79 -6.21 4.15
CA THR A 28 -19.16 -4.94 3.87
C THR A 28 -17.94 -5.24 3.04
N ALA A 29 -18.04 -5.08 1.73
CA ALA A 29 -16.90 -5.12 0.84
C ALA A 29 -15.99 -3.96 1.26
N GLN A 30 -14.93 -4.27 2.01
CA GLN A 30 -13.84 -3.32 2.19
C GLN A 30 -13.21 -3.13 0.82
N ALA A 31 -13.17 -1.89 0.34
CA ALA A 31 -12.46 -1.58 -0.88
C ALA A 31 -10.99 -1.99 -0.67
N ALA A 32 -10.52 -2.95 -1.46
CA ALA A 32 -9.12 -3.32 -1.48
C ALA A 32 -8.29 -2.08 -1.85
N THR A 33 -7.10 -1.99 -1.31
CA THR A 33 -6.14 -0.96 -1.73
C THR A 33 -5.27 -1.56 -2.81
N ASP A 34 -5.24 -0.89 -3.97
CA ASP A 34 -4.29 -1.19 -5.02
C ASP A 34 -3.02 -0.36 -4.79
N LEU A 35 -1.90 -0.97 -5.04
CA LEU A 35 -0.59 -0.39 -4.78
C LEU A 35 0.25 -0.46 -6.04
N PHE A 36 0.66 0.70 -6.56
CA PHE A 36 1.41 0.85 -7.79
C PHE A 36 2.75 1.53 -7.55
N LEU A 37 3.71 1.17 -8.37
CA LEU A 37 5.03 1.78 -8.41
C LEU A 37 5.32 2.25 -9.84
N THR A 38 5.47 3.55 -9.99
CA THR A 38 6.00 4.17 -11.21
C THR A 38 7.51 4.38 -11.06
N TRP A 39 8.31 3.73 -11.89
CA TRP A 39 9.76 3.87 -11.87
C TRP A 39 10.26 4.36 -13.23
N PRO A 40 10.94 5.51 -13.32
CA PRO A 40 11.42 6.05 -14.59
C PRO A 40 12.28 5.06 -15.36
N GLY A 41 11.90 4.79 -16.60
CA GLY A 41 12.60 3.87 -17.49
C GLY A 41 12.27 2.38 -17.27
N ILE A 42 11.39 2.04 -16.34
CA ILE A 42 10.91 0.68 -16.13
C ILE A 42 9.41 0.63 -16.41
N VAL A 43 8.99 -0.22 -17.32
CA VAL A 43 7.58 -0.42 -17.66
C VAL A 43 7.11 -1.71 -17.00
N GLY A 44 6.13 -1.59 -16.11
CA GLY A 44 5.46 -2.71 -15.45
C GLY A 44 4.37 -3.35 -16.31
N THR A 45 3.60 -4.24 -15.70
CA THR A 45 2.58 -5.05 -16.38
C THR A 45 1.16 -4.61 -16.07
N SER A 46 0.96 -3.59 -15.24
CA SER A 46 -0.37 -3.15 -14.85
C SER A 46 -1.22 -2.71 -16.05
N GLN A 47 -2.45 -3.21 -16.09
CA GLN A 47 -3.48 -2.83 -17.06
C GLN A 47 -4.58 -1.97 -16.41
N VAL A 48 -4.42 -1.63 -15.14
CA VAL A 48 -5.40 -0.84 -14.39
C VAL A 48 -5.50 0.57 -14.99
N LYS A 49 -6.71 1.01 -15.25
CA LYS A 49 -6.95 2.33 -15.85
C LYS A 49 -6.38 3.46 -14.98
N GLY A 50 -5.51 4.26 -15.57
CA GLY A 50 -4.76 5.32 -14.88
C GLY A 50 -3.41 4.87 -14.32
N HIS A 51 -3.12 3.56 -14.37
CA HIS A 51 -1.88 2.93 -13.90
C HIS A 51 -1.31 1.95 -14.93
N GLN A 52 -1.62 2.16 -16.21
CA GLN A 52 -1.10 1.31 -17.28
C GLN A 52 0.43 1.44 -17.36
N GLY A 53 1.10 0.31 -17.32
CA GLY A 53 2.56 0.24 -17.34
C GLY A 53 3.23 0.52 -16.00
N ASP A 54 2.49 0.76 -14.94
CA ASP A 54 3.01 0.76 -13.58
C ASP A 54 3.31 -0.68 -13.11
N ILE A 55 4.10 -0.80 -12.07
CA ILE A 55 4.44 -2.06 -11.41
C ILE A 55 3.46 -2.27 -10.27
N GLU A 56 2.73 -3.40 -10.29
CA GLU A 56 1.82 -3.76 -9.20
C GLU A 56 2.59 -4.35 -8.03
N LEU A 57 2.29 -3.88 -6.82
CA LEU A 57 2.94 -4.33 -5.60
C LEU A 57 1.97 -5.12 -4.72
N VAL A 58 2.51 -6.11 -4.02
CA VAL A 58 1.79 -6.91 -3.03
C VAL A 58 1.85 -6.23 -1.66
N SER A 59 2.99 -5.63 -1.32
CA SER A 59 3.15 -4.92 -0.05
C SER A 59 4.16 -3.78 -0.15
N TYR A 60 4.03 -2.87 0.79
CA TYR A 60 4.90 -1.73 1.01
C TYR A 60 5.12 -1.53 2.49
N THR A 61 6.36 -1.39 2.90
CA THR A 61 6.75 -1.08 4.28
C THR A 61 7.80 0.01 4.27
N GLN A 62 7.61 1.02 5.09
CA GLN A 62 8.58 2.09 5.28
C GLN A 62 8.76 2.36 6.76
N SER A 63 9.98 2.72 7.16
CA SER A 63 10.31 3.13 8.51
C SER A 63 11.04 4.48 8.50
N ALA A 64 10.86 5.23 9.55
CA ALA A 64 11.67 6.38 9.90
C ALA A 64 11.83 6.40 11.41
N SER A 65 12.97 6.79 11.92
CA SER A 65 13.21 6.84 13.34
C SER A 65 14.02 8.09 13.72
N ASN A 66 13.78 8.56 14.91
CA ASN A 66 14.59 9.58 15.55
C ASN A 66 14.94 9.06 16.95
N ILE A 67 16.22 8.82 17.21
CA ILE A 67 16.69 8.34 18.50
C ILE A 67 17.09 9.57 19.31
N PRO A 68 16.26 10.03 20.24
CA PRO A 68 16.61 11.18 21.07
C PRO A 68 17.84 10.81 21.93
N VAL A 69 18.83 11.69 21.94
CA VAL A 69 19.96 11.54 22.88
C VAL A 69 19.44 11.89 24.27
N SER A 70 19.37 10.90 25.15
CA SER A 70 19.02 11.13 26.56
C SER A 70 20.15 11.94 27.21
N PRO A 71 19.86 13.11 27.79
CA PRO A 71 20.86 13.76 28.66
C PRO A 71 21.15 12.84 29.85
N GLY A 72 22.42 12.69 30.18
CA GLY A 72 22.89 11.78 31.22
C GLY A 72 22.09 11.89 32.54
N THR A 73 22.06 10.81 33.30
CA THR A 73 21.33 10.65 34.58
C THR A 73 21.95 11.48 35.72
N GLY A 74 22.08 12.80 35.57
CA GLY A 74 22.60 13.71 36.60
C GLY A 74 21.61 14.81 36.95
N LYS A 75 21.72 15.37 38.16
CA LYS A 75 21.03 16.61 38.55
C LYS A 75 21.46 17.72 37.58
N GLY A 76 20.57 18.08 36.62
CA GLY A 76 20.86 19.05 35.55
C GLY A 76 20.63 18.46 34.15
N ALA A 77 20.07 17.26 34.04
CA ALA A 77 19.64 16.70 32.78
C ALA A 77 18.64 17.65 32.10
N GLY A 78 19.06 18.29 30.98
CA GLY A 78 18.21 19.13 30.15
C GLY A 78 17.17 18.28 29.37
N PRO A 79 16.26 18.92 28.62
CA PRO A 79 15.35 18.21 27.76
C PRO A 79 16.14 17.38 26.73
N PRO A 80 15.59 16.27 26.21
CA PRO A 80 16.25 15.48 25.18
C PRO A 80 16.65 16.37 24.00
N THR A 81 17.92 16.31 23.63
CA THR A 81 18.45 17.04 22.48
C THR A 81 18.10 16.30 21.19
N GLN A 82 17.86 17.06 20.12
CA GLN A 82 17.57 16.47 18.80
C GLN A 82 18.73 15.58 18.35
N SER A 83 18.43 14.35 18.03
CA SER A 83 19.32 13.47 17.28
C SER A 83 19.07 13.65 15.76
N THR A 84 20.00 13.19 14.96
CA THR A 84 19.79 13.13 13.52
C THR A 84 18.75 12.05 13.19
N PRO A 85 17.63 12.40 12.53
CA PRO A 85 16.65 11.41 12.15
C PRO A 85 17.27 10.42 11.14
N ILE A 86 16.89 9.16 11.27
CA ILE A 86 17.29 8.10 10.36
C ILE A 86 16.14 7.92 9.36
N CYS A 87 16.41 8.21 8.10
CA CYS A 87 15.52 7.84 7.01
C CYS A 87 15.65 6.33 6.80
N GLY A 88 14.61 5.61 7.16
CA GLY A 88 14.58 4.17 6.97
C GLY A 88 14.50 3.79 5.50
N GLN A 89 14.78 2.53 5.25
CA GLN A 89 14.60 1.93 3.94
C GLN A 89 13.13 1.64 3.67
N ILE A 90 12.79 1.53 2.38
CA ILE A 90 11.48 1.06 1.93
C ILE A 90 11.66 -0.39 1.51
N THR A 91 10.79 -1.26 1.99
CA THR A 91 10.73 -2.66 1.56
C THR A 91 9.42 -2.87 0.80
N ILE A 92 9.53 -3.35 -0.41
CA ILE A 92 8.40 -3.69 -1.26
C ILE A 92 8.41 -5.18 -1.59
N MET A 93 7.23 -5.74 -1.76
CA MET A 93 7.04 -7.09 -2.29
C MET A 93 6.21 -7.02 -3.56
N LYS A 94 6.61 -7.74 -4.58
CA LYS A 94 5.85 -7.92 -5.82
C LYS A 94 5.97 -9.36 -6.34
N ARG A 95 5.14 -9.72 -7.29
CA ARG A 95 5.30 -10.95 -8.05
C ARG A 95 6.40 -10.77 -9.08
N VAL A 96 7.12 -11.85 -9.38
CA VAL A 96 8.12 -11.83 -10.46
C VAL A 96 7.43 -11.56 -11.80
N ASP A 97 7.96 -10.59 -12.53
CA ASP A 97 7.48 -10.15 -13.84
C ASP A 97 8.63 -9.66 -14.72
N GLN A 98 8.30 -9.02 -15.85
CA GLN A 98 9.29 -8.49 -16.80
C GLN A 98 10.23 -7.43 -16.19
N THR A 99 9.89 -6.82 -15.06
CA THR A 99 10.74 -5.81 -14.38
C THR A 99 11.78 -6.44 -13.47
N SER A 100 11.62 -7.71 -13.08
CA SER A 100 12.50 -8.40 -12.13
C SER A 100 13.95 -8.49 -12.58
N PRO A 101 14.28 -8.84 -13.86
CA PRO A 101 15.66 -8.81 -14.33
C PRO A 101 16.27 -7.41 -14.34
N VAL A 102 15.45 -6.37 -14.56
CA VAL A 102 15.90 -4.98 -14.54
C VAL A 102 16.30 -4.56 -13.13
N PHE A 103 15.45 -4.84 -12.13
CA PHE A 103 15.78 -4.56 -10.73
C PHE A 103 17.01 -5.33 -10.26
N LEU A 104 17.16 -6.61 -10.63
CA LEU A 104 18.34 -7.38 -10.32
C LEU A 104 19.61 -6.73 -10.93
N GLY A 105 19.52 -6.31 -12.19
CA GLY A 105 20.60 -5.58 -12.85
C GLY A 105 20.97 -4.27 -12.15
N MET A 106 19.96 -3.50 -11.69
CA MET A 106 20.18 -2.26 -10.94
C MET A 106 20.84 -2.51 -9.59
N VAL A 107 20.42 -3.54 -8.85
CA VAL A 107 21.04 -3.92 -7.57
C VAL A 107 22.51 -4.30 -7.77
N LEU A 108 22.80 -5.13 -8.78
CA LEU A 108 24.17 -5.60 -9.03
C LEU A 108 25.11 -4.50 -9.55
N SER A 109 24.56 -3.53 -10.30
CA SER A 109 25.35 -2.41 -10.84
C SER A 109 25.43 -1.21 -9.90
N GLY A 110 24.61 -1.15 -8.85
CA GLY A 110 24.53 0.01 -7.95
C GLY A 110 23.98 1.27 -8.61
N ASN A 111 23.20 1.14 -9.67
CA ASN A 111 22.68 2.27 -10.43
C ASN A 111 21.67 3.06 -9.62
N THR A 112 21.82 4.38 -9.63
CA THR A 112 20.92 5.32 -8.96
C THR A 112 19.95 5.93 -9.98
N THR A 113 18.64 5.94 -9.63
CA THR A 113 17.62 6.64 -10.39
C THR A 113 17.42 8.04 -9.81
N PRO A 114 17.58 9.12 -10.62
CA PRO A 114 17.37 10.49 -10.13
C PRO A 114 15.96 10.71 -9.57
N GLY A 115 14.98 10.04 -10.14
CA GLY A 115 13.56 10.12 -9.78
C GLY A 115 12.77 11.08 -10.69
N PRO A 116 11.51 11.36 -10.34
CA PRO A 116 10.81 10.80 -9.19
C PRO A 116 10.43 9.32 -9.39
N VAL A 117 10.67 8.50 -8.39
CA VAL A 117 10.07 7.17 -8.23
C VAL A 117 8.84 7.35 -7.36
N ILE A 118 7.67 6.89 -7.79
CA ILE A 118 6.41 7.21 -7.13
C ILE A 118 5.67 5.93 -6.75
N PHE A 119 5.37 5.81 -5.46
CA PHE A 119 4.41 4.83 -4.94
C PHE A 119 3.03 5.46 -4.89
N THR A 120 2.05 4.80 -5.44
CA THR A 120 0.66 5.25 -5.48
C THR A 120 -0.25 4.24 -4.80
N PHE A 121 -0.99 4.71 -3.80
CA PHE A 121 -1.97 3.93 -3.07
C PHE A 121 -3.36 4.41 -3.50
N ALA A 122 -4.11 3.53 -4.13
CA ALA A 122 -5.42 3.83 -4.65
C ALA A 122 -6.47 2.90 -4.03
N LYS A 123 -7.66 3.42 -3.81
CA LYS A 123 -8.80 2.59 -3.41
C LYS A 123 -9.35 1.90 -4.64
N ALA A 124 -9.37 0.58 -4.62
CA ALA A 124 -10.11 -0.20 -5.59
C ALA A 124 -11.61 0.10 -5.39
N GLY A 125 -12.23 0.66 -6.39
CA GLY A 125 -13.63 1.05 -6.32
C GLY A 125 -14.38 0.72 -7.60
N SER A 126 -15.71 0.76 -7.54
CA SER A 126 -16.59 0.60 -8.71
C SER A 126 -16.51 1.78 -9.68
N SER A 127 -15.88 2.89 -9.27
CA SER A 127 -15.64 4.06 -10.12
C SER A 127 -14.24 3.99 -10.72
N THR A 128 -14.16 4.00 -12.03
CA THR A 128 -12.90 4.12 -12.76
C THR A 128 -12.64 5.59 -13.11
N PRO A 129 -11.42 6.12 -12.89
CA PRO A 129 -10.22 5.47 -12.36
C PRO A 129 -10.24 5.28 -10.83
N ASN A 130 -9.38 4.38 -10.33
CA ASN A 130 -9.16 4.19 -8.90
C ASN A 130 -8.78 5.52 -8.24
N THR A 131 -9.36 5.79 -7.06
CA THR A 131 -9.08 7.06 -6.37
C THR A 131 -7.78 6.96 -5.57
N THR A 132 -6.75 7.64 -6.03
CA THR A 132 -5.50 7.80 -5.27
C THR A 132 -5.74 8.60 -4.02
N TYR A 133 -5.33 8.06 -2.88
CA TYR A 133 -5.46 8.75 -1.58
C TYR A 133 -4.11 9.01 -0.90
N TYR A 134 -3.05 8.31 -1.30
CA TYR A 134 -1.72 8.49 -0.74
C TYR A 134 -0.66 8.27 -1.81
N THR A 135 0.36 9.12 -1.82
CA THR A 135 1.53 8.96 -2.68
C THR A 135 2.81 9.18 -1.90
N VAL A 136 3.85 8.42 -2.27
CA VAL A 136 5.21 8.64 -1.78
C VAL A 136 6.11 8.83 -2.98
N SER A 137 6.67 10.02 -3.11
CA SER A 137 7.59 10.38 -4.19
C SER A 137 9.01 10.42 -3.67
N LEU A 138 9.90 9.74 -4.35
CA LEU A 138 11.30 9.57 -3.97
C LEU A 138 12.24 10.16 -5.01
N ARG A 139 13.38 10.68 -4.56
CA ARG A 139 14.47 11.12 -5.45
C ARG A 139 15.81 10.54 -5.01
N LYS A 140 16.73 10.39 -5.98
CA LYS A 140 18.03 9.75 -5.80
C LYS A 140 17.87 8.36 -5.19
N VAL A 141 17.19 7.50 -5.92
CA VAL A 141 16.71 6.20 -5.47
C VAL A 141 17.64 5.11 -5.95
N ILE A 142 17.97 4.18 -5.06
CA ILE A 142 18.77 2.99 -5.35
C ILE A 142 18.05 1.76 -4.81
N PRO A 143 17.81 0.72 -5.61
CA PRO A 143 17.45 -0.58 -5.10
C PRO A 143 18.68 -1.21 -4.46
N ALA A 144 18.61 -1.46 -3.15
CA ALA A 144 19.77 -1.91 -2.35
C ALA A 144 19.90 -3.43 -2.30
N SER A 145 18.78 -4.14 -2.34
CA SER A 145 18.77 -5.61 -2.39
C SER A 145 17.50 -6.13 -3.05
N ILE A 146 17.60 -7.33 -3.58
CA ILE A 146 16.48 -8.11 -4.09
C ILE A 146 16.60 -9.54 -3.59
N THR A 147 15.50 -10.09 -3.09
CA THR A 147 15.39 -11.48 -2.63
C THR A 147 14.19 -12.10 -3.29
N GLN A 148 14.38 -13.20 -3.98
CA GLN A 148 13.30 -13.97 -4.60
C GLN A 148 13.02 -15.20 -3.76
N SER A 149 11.75 -15.49 -3.55
CA SER A 149 11.29 -16.65 -2.80
C SER A 149 10.10 -17.30 -3.50
N ASP A 150 10.09 -18.62 -3.41
CA ASP A 150 9.01 -19.47 -3.89
C ASP A 150 8.60 -20.44 -2.79
N SER A 151 7.34 -20.80 -2.74
CA SER A 151 6.80 -21.78 -1.81
C SER A 151 6.03 -22.85 -2.57
N LEU A 152 6.15 -24.08 -2.16
CA LEU A 152 5.46 -25.19 -2.79
C LEU A 152 3.94 -24.97 -2.72
N GLY A 153 3.29 -24.87 -3.89
CA GLY A 153 1.85 -24.61 -4.01
C GLY A 153 1.49 -23.18 -4.37
N ASP A 154 2.46 -22.26 -4.45
CA ASP A 154 2.24 -20.92 -4.99
C ASP A 154 2.26 -20.92 -6.52
N ASP A 155 1.40 -20.13 -7.11
CA ASP A 155 1.31 -20.01 -8.58
C ASP A 155 2.43 -19.13 -9.17
N THR A 156 3.14 -18.36 -8.34
CA THR A 156 4.09 -17.33 -8.80
C THR A 156 5.15 -17.05 -7.75
N ILE A 157 6.39 -16.96 -8.18
CA ILE A 157 7.52 -16.51 -7.36
C ILE A 157 7.25 -15.07 -6.90
N THR A 158 7.51 -14.77 -5.63
CA THR A 158 7.50 -13.42 -5.08
C THR A 158 8.92 -12.91 -4.91
N GLU A 159 9.07 -11.59 -5.00
CA GLU A 159 10.34 -10.93 -4.73
C GLU A 159 10.17 -9.75 -3.79
N THR A 160 11.12 -9.63 -2.88
CA THR A 160 11.23 -8.53 -1.94
C THR A 160 12.40 -7.64 -2.36
N ILE A 161 12.13 -6.37 -2.57
CA ILE A 161 13.13 -5.37 -2.99
C ILE A 161 13.24 -4.33 -1.87
N VAL A 162 14.46 -4.08 -1.43
CA VAL A 162 14.77 -2.99 -0.51
C VAL A 162 15.24 -1.79 -1.31
N VAL A 163 14.61 -0.65 -1.07
CA VAL A 163 14.84 0.61 -1.77
C VAL A 163 15.30 1.67 -0.77
N MET A 164 16.34 2.40 -1.14
CA MET A 164 16.83 3.56 -0.40
C MET A 164 16.70 4.82 -1.25
N ALA A 165 16.43 5.94 -0.60
CA ALA A 165 16.30 7.24 -1.27
C ALA A 165 16.89 8.35 -0.43
N SER A 166 17.34 9.44 -1.09
CA SER A 166 17.84 10.62 -0.39
C SER A 166 16.74 11.61 -0.03
N GLN A 167 15.65 11.63 -0.79
CA GLN A 167 14.55 12.57 -0.56
C GLN A 167 13.21 11.83 -0.64
N PHE A 168 12.31 12.22 0.25
CA PHE A 168 10.96 11.69 0.39
C PHE A 168 9.95 12.84 0.38
N VAL A 169 8.86 12.69 -0.37
CA VAL A 169 7.69 13.55 -0.27
C VAL A 169 6.46 12.66 -0.12
N PHE A 170 5.76 12.84 0.97
CA PHE A 170 4.51 12.15 1.32
C PHE A 170 3.34 13.07 1.05
N THR A 171 2.33 12.58 0.35
CA THR A 171 1.11 13.34 0.10
C THR A 171 -0.10 12.48 0.41
N TYR A 172 -0.95 12.93 1.33
CA TYR A 172 -2.23 12.34 1.63
C TYR A 172 -3.36 13.21 1.10
N THR A 173 -4.27 12.61 0.37
CA THR A 173 -5.46 13.28 -0.18
C THR A 173 -6.71 12.66 0.45
N PRO A 174 -7.38 13.36 1.37
CA PRO A 174 -8.61 12.85 1.98
C PRO A 174 -9.73 12.73 0.94
N GLN A 175 -10.61 11.77 1.13
CA GLN A 175 -11.82 11.66 0.33
C GLN A 175 -12.95 12.46 0.99
N LEU A 176 -13.61 13.32 0.24
CA LEU A 176 -14.79 14.06 0.69
C LEU A 176 -16.01 13.13 0.83
N PRO A 177 -17.01 13.50 1.65
CA PRO A 177 -18.26 12.73 1.73
C PRO A 177 -18.98 12.57 0.38
N THR A 178 -18.74 13.48 -0.56
CA THR A 178 -19.25 13.43 -1.94
C THR A 178 -18.50 12.43 -2.83
N GLY A 179 -17.45 11.75 -2.31
CA GLY A 179 -16.64 10.79 -3.05
C GLY A 179 -15.46 11.40 -3.80
N GLY A 180 -15.39 12.71 -3.96
CA GLY A 180 -14.28 13.40 -4.63
C GLY A 180 -13.03 13.57 -3.74
N PRO A 181 -11.87 14.00 -4.32
CA PRO A 181 -10.68 14.30 -3.54
C PRO A 181 -10.85 15.61 -2.76
N GLY A 182 -10.37 15.62 -1.53
CA GLY A 182 -10.24 16.81 -0.71
C GLY A 182 -8.90 17.51 -0.90
N THR A 183 -8.60 18.46 -0.03
CA THR A 183 -7.32 19.20 -0.07
C THR A 183 -6.16 18.29 0.36
N PRO A 184 -5.12 18.12 -0.47
CA PRO A 184 -3.95 17.32 -0.11
C PRO A 184 -3.16 17.95 1.04
N VAL A 185 -2.56 17.09 1.87
CA VAL A 185 -1.57 17.47 2.87
C VAL A 185 -0.25 16.78 2.50
N SER A 186 0.83 17.56 2.41
CA SER A 186 2.13 17.04 2.00
C SER A 186 3.21 17.38 3.03
N PHE A 187 4.18 16.47 3.15
CA PHE A 187 5.40 16.66 3.92
C PHE A 187 6.58 16.08 3.16
N GLY A 188 7.67 16.81 3.08
CA GLY A 188 8.90 16.37 2.42
C GLY A 188 10.12 16.47 3.35
N TRP A 189 11.06 15.54 3.15
CA TRP A 189 12.30 15.48 3.90
C TRP A 189 13.49 15.11 3.02
N ASP A 190 14.60 15.84 3.17
CA ASP A 190 15.88 15.51 2.58
C ASP A 190 16.78 14.88 3.65
N CYS A 191 17.11 13.60 3.46
CA CYS A 191 17.89 12.80 4.40
C CYS A 191 19.38 13.13 4.38
N VAL A 192 19.87 13.71 3.29
CA VAL A 192 21.28 14.09 3.16
C VAL A 192 21.55 15.41 3.88
N THR A 193 20.66 16.38 3.68
CA THR A 193 20.79 17.70 4.32
C THR A 193 20.09 17.78 5.66
N ASN A 194 19.32 16.74 6.02
CA ASN A 194 18.54 16.63 7.26
C ASN A 194 17.57 17.82 7.46
N ARG A 195 16.79 18.14 6.40
CA ARG A 195 15.87 19.28 6.39
C ARG A 195 14.55 18.93 5.71
N ALA A 196 13.51 19.65 6.09
CA ALA A 196 12.25 19.65 5.36
C ALA A 196 12.46 20.26 3.95
N LEU A 197 11.68 19.71 2.98
CA LEU A 197 11.65 20.16 1.59
C LEU A 197 10.56 21.21 1.38
#